data_e885a4da014936304ec3625f0ef4c92c
#
_entry.id   e885a4da014936304ec3625f0ef4c92c
#
_cell.length_a   1.000
_cell.length_b   1.000
_cell.length_c   1.000
_cell.angle_alpha   90.00
_cell.angle_beta   90.00
_cell.angle_gamma   90.00
#
_symmetry.space_group_name_H-M   'P 1'
#
loop_
_entity.id
_entity.type
_entity.pdbx_description
1 polymer ?
#
loop_
_entity_poly.entity_id
_entity_poly.type
_entity_poly.pdbx_seq_one_letter_code
_entity_poly.pdbx_strand_id
1 'polypeptide(L)'
;MHSIRWFKRTAPAALAFIFLLYPAPYLRAQGSPSGPNALNFLFAVGAQLAKQADAKPFPVETHTVLNSGDRIKFFLEPKSDAYFYLFHLGPHGGLALLFPPDLKKPQAPPGQPLYVPEGSLWFELDATNGTEKFFFLASTSRLSALENLYAHHTTLKDRADIQSSTQAVLDEISRLNKQHRSLAAPAEKPVRIAGKFRAPSKTDSAALPDITPFAKEIVAQGFYSKTFTIEHR
;
A
#
# COMPACT_ATOMS: atom_id res chain seq x y z
N MET A 1 -20.21 90.90 37.87
CA MET A 1 -20.71 90.40 36.59
C MET A 1 -19.85 89.19 36.21
N HIS A 2 -20.20 88.01 36.64
CA HIS A 2 -19.51 86.80 36.28
C HIS A 2 -20.55 85.69 36.02
N SER A 3 -20.64 85.25 34.79
CA SER A 3 -21.52 84.18 34.34
C SER A 3 -20.88 82.83 34.50
N ILE A 4 -21.50 81.94 35.28
CA ILE A 4 -21.04 80.59 35.52
C ILE A 4 -21.66 79.74 34.44
N ARG A 5 -20.78 79.08 33.60
CA ARG A 5 -21.19 78.11 32.58
C ARG A 5 -21.19 76.70 33.22
N TRP A 6 -22.33 76.01 33.16
CA TRP A 6 -22.50 74.62 33.52
C TRP A 6 -22.01 73.68 32.44
N PHE A 7 -21.04 72.83 32.73
CA PHE A 7 -20.59 71.78 31.85
C PHE A 7 -21.46 70.49 32.10
N LYS A 8 -22.20 70.07 31.10
CA LYS A 8 -22.90 68.82 31.10
C LYS A 8 -21.87 67.68 30.75
N ARG A 9 -21.62 66.78 31.69
CA ARG A 9 -20.85 65.55 31.46
C ARG A 9 -21.77 64.57 30.75
N THR A 10 -21.44 64.22 29.50
CA THR A 10 -21.99 63.05 28.79
C THR A 10 -21.21 61.83 29.17
N ALA A 11 -21.88 60.80 29.69
CA ALA A 11 -21.29 59.49 30.00
C ALA A 11 -21.01 58.74 28.69
N PRO A 12 -19.87 58.00 28.59
CA PRO A 12 -19.63 57.15 27.44
C PRO A 12 -20.47 55.85 27.53
N ALA A 13 -21.18 55.55 26.46
CA ALA A 13 -21.88 54.29 26.28
C ALA A 13 -20.84 53.13 26.17
N ALA A 14 -20.87 52.21 27.11
CA ALA A 14 -20.08 50.99 27.07
C ALA A 14 -20.68 50.04 26.02
N LEU A 15 -20.00 49.90 24.89
CA LEU A 15 -20.28 48.87 23.89
C LEU A 15 -19.80 47.52 24.46
N ALA A 16 -20.75 46.71 24.91
CA ALA A 16 -20.47 45.31 25.29
C ALA A 16 -20.28 44.49 24.00
N PHE A 17 -19.02 44.11 23.72
CA PHE A 17 -18.71 43.12 22.69
C PHE A 17 -19.10 41.73 23.22
N ILE A 18 -20.22 41.20 22.75
CA ILE A 18 -20.60 39.81 22.95
C ILE A 18 -19.72 38.99 21.99
N PHE A 19 -18.65 38.37 22.54
CA PHE A 19 -17.92 37.29 21.87
C PHE A 19 -18.82 36.07 21.78
N LEU A 20 -19.47 35.88 20.64
CA LEU A 20 -20.07 34.61 20.28
C LEU A 20 -18.93 33.58 20.12
N LEU A 21 -18.69 32.79 21.17
CA LEU A 21 -17.87 31.59 21.11
C LEU A 21 -18.56 30.57 20.20
N TYR A 22 -18.24 30.61 18.90
CA TYR A 22 -18.53 29.49 18.01
C TYR A 22 -17.67 28.31 18.48
N PRO A 23 -18.28 27.17 18.87
CA PRO A 23 -17.49 25.99 19.11
C PRO A 23 -16.81 25.60 17.77
N ALA A 24 -15.50 25.66 17.74
CA ALA A 24 -14.74 25.16 16.59
C ALA A 24 -15.18 23.70 16.35
N PRO A 25 -15.48 23.30 15.10
CA PRO A 25 -15.73 21.90 14.80
C PRO A 25 -14.48 21.15 15.21
N TYR A 26 -14.61 20.33 16.26
CA TYR A 26 -13.57 19.36 16.60
C TYR A 26 -13.40 18.46 15.38
N LEU A 27 -12.34 18.67 14.62
CA LEU A 27 -11.85 17.68 13.66
C LEU A 27 -11.56 16.43 14.48
N ARG A 28 -12.56 15.55 14.48
CA ARG A 28 -12.44 14.22 15.07
C ARG A 28 -11.33 13.55 14.27
N ALA A 29 -10.14 13.48 14.85
CA ALA A 29 -9.07 12.66 14.31
C ALA A 29 -9.70 11.28 14.08
N GLN A 30 -9.80 10.83 12.85
CA GLN A 30 -10.26 9.49 12.53
C GLN A 30 -9.25 8.57 13.20
N GLY A 31 -9.65 8.00 14.35
CA GLY A 31 -8.83 7.05 15.08
C GLY A 31 -8.45 5.92 14.12
N SER A 32 -7.19 5.53 14.13
CA SER A 32 -6.75 4.33 13.41
C SER A 32 -7.70 3.19 13.76
N PRO A 33 -8.17 2.39 12.80
CA PRO A 33 -9.05 1.28 13.10
C PRO A 33 -8.36 0.37 14.12
N SER A 34 -8.92 0.32 15.31
CA SER A 34 -8.49 -0.55 16.40
C SER A 34 -9.63 -1.54 16.66
N GLY A 35 -9.37 -2.83 16.44
CA GLY A 35 -10.37 -3.88 16.62
C GLY A 35 -9.91 -5.20 16.00
N PRO A 36 -10.66 -6.29 16.22
CA PRO A 36 -10.26 -7.63 15.78
C PRO A 36 -10.10 -7.78 14.27
N ASN A 37 -10.61 -6.83 13.48
CA ASN A 37 -10.53 -6.81 12.02
C ASN A 37 -9.63 -5.68 11.50
N ALA A 38 -8.73 -5.12 12.30
CA ALA A 38 -7.82 -4.07 11.87
C ALA A 38 -6.61 -4.70 11.14
N LEU A 39 -6.41 -4.29 9.90
CA LEU A 39 -5.18 -4.53 9.16
C LEU A 39 -4.19 -3.41 9.49
N ASN A 40 -2.96 -3.78 9.85
CA ASN A 40 -1.85 -2.85 9.97
C ASN A 40 -0.57 -3.51 9.43
N PHE A 41 0.08 -2.86 8.47
CA PHE A 41 1.32 -3.35 7.86
C PHE A 41 2.09 -2.21 7.19
N LEU A 42 3.40 -2.40 7.01
CA LEU A 42 4.22 -1.55 6.15
C LEU A 42 4.32 -2.19 4.77
N PHE A 43 4.25 -1.37 3.74
CA PHE A 43 4.36 -1.82 2.36
C PHE A 43 5.11 -0.83 1.49
N ALA A 44 6.03 -1.33 0.67
CA ALA A 44 6.74 -0.55 -0.34
C ALA A 44 6.91 -1.33 -1.63
N VAL A 45 7.01 -0.59 -2.74
CA VAL A 45 7.48 -1.11 -4.02
C VAL A 45 8.62 -0.23 -4.48
N GLY A 46 9.75 -0.84 -4.78
CA GLY A 46 10.92 -0.15 -5.30
C GLY A 46 11.34 -0.70 -6.65
N ALA A 47 11.90 0.15 -7.48
CA ALA A 47 12.53 -0.24 -8.74
C ALA A 47 14.00 0.20 -8.78
N GLN A 48 14.79 -0.47 -9.61
CA GLN A 48 16.18 -0.16 -9.90
C GLN A 48 16.41 -0.24 -11.41
N LEU A 49 17.08 0.78 -11.97
CA LEU A 49 17.36 0.83 -13.39
C LEU A 49 18.52 -0.10 -13.76
N ALA A 50 18.37 -0.92 -14.81
CA ALA A 50 19.38 -1.86 -15.28
C ALA A 50 20.67 -1.19 -15.73
N LYS A 51 20.56 -0.04 -16.40
CA LYS A 51 21.72 0.68 -16.98
C LYS A 51 22.64 1.35 -15.95
N GLN A 52 22.27 1.30 -14.68
CA GLN A 52 23.01 1.92 -13.58
C GLN A 52 23.14 0.90 -12.45
N ALA A 53 24.12 0.02 -12.52
CA ALA A 53 24.36 -1.05 -11.53
C ALA A 53 24.44 -0.54 -10.08
N ASP A 54 24.87 0.71 -9.88
CA ASP A 54 24.97 1.40 -8.60
C ASP A 54 23.80 2.37 -8.35
N ALA A 55 22.77 2.37 -9.20
CA ALA A 55 21.61 3.24 -9.02
C ALA A 55 20.88 2.88 -7.72
N LYS A 56 20.63 3.91 -6.91
CA LYS A 56 19.77 3.74 -5.75
C LYS A 56 18.36 3.36 -6.22
N PRO A 57 17.69 2.44 -5.52
CA PRO A 57 16.28 2.18 -5.77
C PRO A 57 15.44 3.45 -5.66
N PHE A 58 14.34 3.50 -6.40
CA PHE A 58 13.35 4.56 -6.32
C PHE A 58 11.94 3.98 -6.13
N PRO A 59 10.99 4.74 -5.55
CA PRO A 59 9.64 4.24 -5.31
C PRO A 59 8.88 4.03 -6.62
N VAL A 60 8.18 2.90 -6.71
CA VAL A 60 7.23 2.61 -7.79
C VAL A 60 5.86 3.15 -7.41
N GLU A 61 5.31 3.96 -8.26
CA GLU A 61 3.94 4.47 -8.15
C GLU A 61 3.05 3.87 -9.25
N THR A 62 1.75 4.11 -9.16
CA THR A 62 0.83 3.72 -10.22
C THR A 62 1.22 4.45 -11.52
N HIS A 63 1.32 3.72 -12.64
CA HIS A 63 1.76 4.23 -13.95
C HIS A 63 3.25 4.60 -14.06
N THR A 64 4.09 3.89 -13.34
CA THR A 64 5.55 3.99 -13.54
C THR A 64 5.95 3.41 -14.89
N VAL A 65 6.87 4.07 -15.59
CA VAL A 65 7.47 3.58 -16.84
C VAL A 65 8.81 2.94 -16.52
N LEU A 66 9.01 1.70 -16.93
CA LEU A 66 10.27 0.95 -16.79
C LEU A 66 10.65 0.35 -18.15
N ASN A 67 11.94 0.02 -18.29
CA ASN A 67 12.48 -0.59 -19.50
C ASN A 67 12.87 -2.06 -19.25
N SER A 68 13.05 -2.81 -20.33
CA SER A 68 13.61 -4.16 -20.25
C SER A 68 14.93 -4.18 -19.50
N GLY A 69 15.08 -5.12 -18.56
CA GLY A 69 16.21 -5.25 -17.65
C GLY A 69 16.08 -4.45 -16.36
N ASP A 70 15.16 -3.46 -16.27
CA ASP A 70 14.87 -2.79 -15.01
C ASP A 70 14.26 -3.78 -14.01
N ARG A 71 14.44 -3.52 -12.72
CA ARG A 71 14.15 -4.48 -11.68
C ARG A 71 13.16 -3.92 -10.68
N ILE A 72 12.29 -4.80 -10.14
CA ILE A 72 11.25 -4.47 -9.18
C ILE A 72 11.38 -5.36 -7.95
N LYS A 73 11.10 -4.78 -6.80
CA LYS A 73 11.05 -5.49 -5.53
C LYS A 73 9.93 -4.94 -4.65
N PHE A 74 9.32 -5.84 -3.89
CA PHE A 74 8.30 -5.50 -2.91
C PHE A 74 8.85 -5.71 -1.50
N PHE A 75 8.44 -4.86 -0.59
CA PHE A 75 8.67 -4.96 0.84
C PHE A 75 7.34 -4.99 1.57
N LEU A 76 7.22 -5.89 2.53
CA LEU A 76 6.05 -6.06 3.37
C LEU A 76 6.50 -6.33 4.80
N GLU A 77 5.94 -5.64 5.78
CA GLU A 77 6.11 -5.96 7.20
C GLU A 77 4.75 -5.94 7.89
N PRO A 78 4.15 -7.10 8.15
CA PRO A 78 2.91 -7.19 8.91
C PRO A 78 3.09 -6.65 10.33
N LYS A 79 2.13 -5.87 10.81
CA LYS A 79 2.02 -5.40 12.21
C LYS A 79 0.88 -6.10 12.95
N SER A 80 -0.01 -6.75 12.21
CA SER A 80 -1.11 -7.56 12.69
C SER A 80 -1.19 -8.86 11.90
N ASP A 81 -1.86 -9.87 12.43
CA ASP A 81 -2.15 -11.10 11.69
C ASP A 81 -2.99 -10.78 10.45
N ALA A 82 -2.50 -11.22 9.30
CA ALA A 82 -3.19 -11.03 8.04
C ALA A 82 -2.72 -12.01 6.97
N TYR A 83 -3.53 -12.13 5.93
CA TYR A 83 -3.25 -12.89 4.72
C TYR A 83 -2.88 -11.90 3.62
N PHE A 84 -1.77 -12.15 2.92
CA PHE A 84 -1.27 -11.28 1.88
C PHE A 84 -1.13 -12.05 0.58
N TYR A 85 -1.53 -11.40 -0.52
CA TYR A 85 -1.43 -11.97 -1.87
C TYR A 85 -0.86 -10.91 -2.81
N LEU A 86 0.08 -11.33 -3.64
CA LEU A 86 0.64 -10.51 -4.70
C LEU A 86 0.55 -11.29 -6.01
N PHE A 87 -0.33 -10.86 -6.89
CA PHE A 87 -0.45 -11.41 -8.24
C PHE A 87 0.22 -10.50 -9.25
N HIS A 88 0.77 -11.10 -10.27
CA HIS A 88 1.31 -10.44 -11.45
C HIS A 88 0.56 -10.89 -12.69
N LEU A 89 0.18 -9.93 -13.52
CA LEU A 89 -0.40 -10.15 -14.84
C LEU A 89 0.51 -9.49 -15.88
N GLY A 90 1.18 -10.30 -16.67
CA GLY A 90 2.06 -9.84 -17.74
C GLY A 90 1.30 -9.34 -18.98
N PRO A 91 2.03 -8.72 -19.95
CA PRO A 91 1.44 -8.08 -21.13
C PRO A 91 0.63 -9.03 -22.00
N HIS A 92 0.98 -10.30 -22.03
CA HIS A 92 0.28 -11.33 -22.82
C HIS A 92 -0.74 -12.14 -22.03
N GLY A 93 -1.15 -11.65 -20.85
CA GLY A 93 -2.19 -12.28 -20.03
C GLY A 93 -1.69 -13.45 -19.17
N GLY A 94 -0.39 -13.68 -19.09
CA GLY A 94 0.20 -14.63 -18.14
C GLY A 94 -0.03 -14.18 -16.71
N LEU A 95 -0.73 -15.00 -15.90
CA LEU A 95 -1.01 -14.72 -14.50
C LEU A 95 -0.09 -15.55 -13.60
N ALA A 96 0.56 -14.91 -12.64
CA ALA A 96 1.39 -15.55 -11.64
C ALA A 96 1.07 -15.06 -10.23
N LEU A 97 1.11 -15.94 -9.23
CA LEU A 97 1.11 -15.57 -7.82
C LEU A 97 2.56 -15.45 -7.36
N LEU A 98 2.98 -14.24 -7.00
CA LEU A 98 4.32 -13.95 -6.54
C LEU A 98 4.47 -14.15 -5.02
N PHE A 99 3.36 -13.94 -4.27
CA PHE A 99 3.27 -14.17 -2.84
C PHE A 99 1.83 -14.55 -2.45
N PRO A 100 1.64 -15.51 -1.53
CA PRO A 100 2.66 -16.32 -0.87
C PRO A 100 3.26 -17.36 -1.83
N PRO A 101 4.46 -17.89 -1.53
CA PRO A 101 5.05 -18.95 -2.35
C PRO A 101 4.29 -20.28 -2.22
N ASP A 102 3.53 -20.45 -1.14
CA ASP A 102 2.68 -21.63 -0.88
C ASP A 102 1.32 -21.20 -0.34
N LEU A 103 0.25 -21.45 -1.11
CA LEU A 103 -1.13 -21.16 -0.71
C LEU A 103 -1.59 -21.94 0.54
N LYS A 104 -0.89 -23.00 0.94
CA LYS A 104 -1.17 -23.71 2.20
C LYS A 104 -0.77 -22.88 3.41
N LYS A 105 0.16 -21.92 3.24
CA LYS A 105 0.69 -21.05 4.30
C LYS A 105 0.63 -19.56 3.89
N PRO A 106 -0.56 -19.02 3.59
CA PRO A 106 -0.65 -17.67 3.06
C PRO A 106 -0.49 -16.56 4.12
N GLN A 107 -0.44 -16.93 5.40
CA GLN A 107 -0.31 -15.97 6.49
C GLN A 107 1.17 -15.59 6.70
N ALA A 108 1.42 -14.30 6.84
CA ALA A 108 2.72 -13.76 7.20
C ALA A 108 2.71 -13.35 8.69
N PRO A 109 3.69 -13.80 9.50
CA PRO A 109 3.72 -13.49 10.92
C PRO A 109 4.01 -12.00 11.17
N PRO A 110 3.35 -11.37 12.17
CA PRO A 110 3.60 -9.98 12.52
C PRO A 110 5.04 -9.72 12.95
N GLY A 111 5.56 -8.54 12.61
CA GLY A 111 6.89 -8.07 13.00
C GLY A 111 8.04 -8.66 12.19
N GLN A 112 7.77 -9.49 11.20
CA GLN A 112 8.80 -10.04 10.30
C GLN A 112 8.79 -9.31 8.96
N PRO A 113 9.86 -8.55 8.63
CA PRO A 113 10.01 -7.96 7.31
C PRO A 113 10.19 -9.03 6.25
N LEU A 114 9.44 -8.91 5.16
CA LEU A 114 9.44 -9.81 4.02
C LEU A 114 9.81 -9.04 2.76
N TYR A 115 10.60 -9.67 1.90
CA TYR A 115 10.88 -9.18 0.56
C TYR A 115 10.35 -10.15 -0.48
N VAL A 116 9.80 -9.62 -1.57
CA VAL A 116 9.33 -10.43 -2.70
C VAL A 116 9.99 -9.88 -3.97
N PRO A 117 10.88 -10.66 -4.60
CA PRO A 117 11.39 -11.97 -4.20
C PRO A 117 12.27 -11.89 -2.95
N GLU A 118 12.50 -13.04 -2.31
CA GLU A 118 13.27 -13.14 -1.08
C GLU A 118 14.75 -12.75 -1.25
N GLY A 119 15.37 -12.34 -0.15
CA GLY A 119 16.80 -12.05 -0.08
C GLY A 119 17.20 -10.87 -0.97
N SER A 120 18.35 -11.00 -1.65
CA SER A 120 18.89 -9.98 -2.55
C SER A 120 18.32 -10.03 -3.97
N LEU A 121 17.44 -10.98 -4.28
CA LEU A 121 16.85 -11.16 -5.61
C LEU A 121 15.88 -10.01 -5.94
N TRP A 122 15.72 -9.76 -7.26
CA TRP A 122 14.77 -8.82 -7.84
C TRP A 122 13.99 -9.52 -8.96
N PHE A 123 12.77 -9.07 -9.21
CA PHE A 123 12.10 -9.36 -10.47
C PHE A 123 12.69 -8.45 -11.54
N GLU A 124 13.16 -9.02 -12.63
CA GLU A 124 13.70 -8.29 -13.77
C GLU A 124 12.66 -8.32 -14.89
N LEU A 125 12.41 -7.15 -15.50
CA LEU A 125 11.55 -7.05 -16.66
C LEU A 125 12.27 -7.66 -17.86
N ASP A 126 11.62 -8.62 -18.53
CA ASP A 126 12.16 -9.32 -19.69
C ASP A 126 12.14 -8.41 -20.95
N ALA A 127 12.27 -8.97 -22.14
CA ALA A 127 12.21 -8.22 -23.39
C ALA A 127 10.76 -8.01 -23.92
N THR A 128 9.76 -8.41 -23.16
CA THR A 128 8.36 -8.40 -23.59
C THR A 128 7.68 -7.10 -23.20
N ASN A 129 7.67 -6.14 -24.10
CA ASN A 129 7.08 -4.82 -23.86
C ASN A 129 5.56 -4.90 -23.71
N GLY A 130 5.00 -3.98 -22.93
CA GLY A 130 3.55 -3.85 -22.72
C GLY A 130 3.18 -3.41 -21.31
N THR A 131 1.96 -3.73 -20.89
CA THR A 131 1.46 -3.35 -19.58
C THR A 131 1.60 -4.50 -18.59
N GLU A 132 2.39 -4.29 -17.54
CA GLU A 132 2.50 -5.17 -16.41
C GLU A 132 1.56 -4.70 -15.28
N LYS A 133 0.81 -5.60 -14.68
CA LYS A 133 -0.07 -5.28 -13.55
C LYS A 133 0.27 -6.15 -12.35
N PHE A 134 0.43 -5.49 -11.20
CA PHE A 134 0.61 -6.17 -9.93
C PHE A 134 -0.59 -5.86 -9.03
N PHE A 135 -1.25 -6.91 -8.56
CA PHE A 135 -2.39 -6.82 -7.66
C PHE A 135 -1.95 -7.24 -6.26
N PHE A 136 -1.82 -6.28 -5.37
CA PHE A 136 -1.56 -6.54 -3.96
C PHE A 136 -2.87 -6.55 -3.19
N LEU A 137 -3.09 -7.62 -2.40
CA LEU A 137 -4.26 -7.76 -1.53
C LEU A 137 -3.80 -8.13 -0.12
N ALA A 138 -4.45 -7.55 0.88
CA ALA A 138 -4.31 -7.90 2.28
C ALA A 138 -5.69 -8.11 2.89
N SER A 139 -5.84 -9.14 3.73
CA SER A 139 -7.12 -9.48 4.35
C SER A 139 -6.92 -10.03 5.75
N THR A 140 -7.82 -9.73 6.67
CA THR A 140 -7.87 -10.37 8.00
C THR A 140 -8.40 -11.80 7.95
N SER A 141 -9.00 -12.19 6.83
CA SER A 141 -9.52 -13.53 6.57
C SER A 141 -8.91 -14.13 5.32
N ARG A 142 -8.79 -15.44 5.30
CA ARG A 142 -8.30 -16.17 4.13
C ARG A 142 -9.22 -15.99 2.93
N LEU A 143 -8.66 -15.68 1.76
CA LEU A 143 -9.42 -15.47 0.52
C LEU A 143 -9.59 -16.79 -0.23
N SER A 144 -10.26 -17.77 0.40
CA SER A 144 -10.34 -19.15 -0.08
C SER A 144 -10.91 -19.29 -1.49
N ALA A 145 -11.88 -18.44 -1.89
CA ALA A 145 -12.40 -18.46 -3.25
C ALA A 145 -11.32 -18.08 -4.28
N LEU A 146 -10.56 -17.01 -4.01
CA LEU A 146 -9.46 -16.57 -4.85
C LEU A 146 -8.34 -17.64 -4.94
N GLU A 147 -7.99 -18.24 -3.79
CA GLU A 147 -6.99 -19.30 -3.72
C GLU A 147 -7.39 -20.55 -4.54
N ASN A 148 -8.66 -20.96 -4.43
CA ASN A 148 -9.18 -22.10 -5.19
C ASN A 148 -9.17 -21.83 -6.70
N LEU A 149 -9.57 -20.63 -7.11
CA LEU A 149 -9.52 -20.24 -8.53
C LEU A 149 -8.08 -20.26 -9.06
N TYR A 150 -7.13 -19.72 -8.30
CA TYR A 150 -5.73 -19.75 -8.72
C TYR A 150 -5.14 -21.17 -8.67
N ALA A 151 -5.45 -21.96 -7.67
CA ALA A 151 -5.01 -23.35 -7.60
C ALA A 151 -5.52 -24.16 -8.82
N HIS A 152 -6.79 -23.95 -9.22
CA HIS A 152 -7.32 -24.54 -10.46
C HIS A 152 -6.57 -24.03 -11.70
N HIS A 153 -6.33 -22.71 -11.79
CA HIS A 153 -5.58 -22.09 -12.88
C HIS A 153 -4.24 -22.78 -13.13
N THR A 154 -3.49 -23.12 -12.06
CA THR A 154 -2.17 -23.76 -12.18
C THR A 154 -2.21 -25.20 -12.71
N THR A 155 -3.36 -25.85 -12.74
CA THR A 155 -3.51 -27.22 -13.27
C THR A 155 -3.79 -27.26 -14.78
N LEU A 156 -4.17 -26.12 -15.37
CA LEU A 156 -4.58 -26.02 -16.77
C LEU A 156 -3.38 -26.05 -17.71
N LYS A 157 -3.57 -26.60 -18.89
CA LYS A 157 -2.56 -26.71 -19.95
C LYS A 157 -3.04 -26.10 -21.28
N ASP A 158 -4.35 -26.13 -21.52
CA ASP A 158 -4.92 -25.55 -22.71
C ASP A 158 -4.94 -24.01 -22.62
N ARG A 159 -4.58 -23.35 -23.72
CA ARG A 159 -4.46 -21.88 -23.75
C ARG A 159 -5.79 -21.16 -23.53
N ALA A 160 -6.88 -21.70 -24.09
CA ALA A 160 -8.20 -21.09 -23.95
C ALA A 160 -8.70 -21.23 -22.50
N ASP A 161 -8.49 -22.39 -21.88
CA ASP A 161 -8.81 -22.63 -20.48
C ASP A 161 -7.99 -21.75 -19.53
N ILE A 162 -6.69 -21.61 -19.79
CA ILE A 162 -5.81 -20.71 -19.05
C ILE A 162 -6.32 -19.27 -19.14
N GLN A 163 -6.69 -18.79 -20.33
CA GLN A 163 -7.20 -17.43 -20.50
C GLN A 163 -8.53 -17.21 -19.76
N SER A 164 -9.46 -18.17 -19.87
CA SER A 164 -10.74 -18.14 -19.16
C SER A 164 -10.53 -18.14 -17.64
N SER A 165 -9.64 -19.00 -17.14
CA SER A 165 -9.30 -19.07 -15.73
C SER A 165 -8.57 -17.81 -15.21
N THR A 166 -7.69 -17.22 -16.01
CA THR A 166 -7.09 -15.91 -15.71
C THR A 166 -8.17 -14.87 -15.48
N GLN A 167 -9.17 -14.80 -16.39
CA GLN A 167 -10.27 -13.86 -16.24
C GLN A 167 -11.09 -14.13 -14.97
N ALA A 168 -11.34 -15.39 -14.63
CA ALA A 168 -12.05 -15.74 -13.39
C ALA A 168 -11.32 -15.26 -12.13
N VAL A 169 -10.00 -15.37 -12.08
CA VAL A 169 -9.18 -14.83 -10.97
C VAL A 169 -9.28 -13.29 -10.92
N LEU A 170 -9.19 -12.61 -12.06
CA LEU A 170 -9.30 -11.15 -12.12
C LEU A 170 -10.70 -10.65 -11.73
N ASP A 171 -11.74 -11.38 -12.12
CA ASP A 171 -13.12 -11.07 -11.75
C ASP A 171 -13.33 -11.23 -10.24
N GLU A 172 -12.72 -12.24 -9.62
CA GLU A 172 -12.77 -12.41 -8.17
C GLU A 172 -12.03 -11.28 -7.45
N ILE A 173 -10.85 -10.87 -7.90
CA ILE A 173 -10.14 -9.68 -7.37
C ILE A 173 -11.05 -8.45 -7.49
N SER A 174 -11.69 -8.24 -8.63
CA SER A 174 -12.61 -7.14 -8.85
C SER A 174 -13.83 -7.19 -7.92
N ARG A 175 -14.40 -8.39 -7.72
CA ARG A 175 -15.51 -8.64 -6.81
C ARG A 175 -15.14 -8.29 -5.37
N LEU A 176 -13.98 -8.76 -4.90
CA LEU A 176 -13.45 -8.45 -3.57
C LEU A 176 -13.27 -6.94 -3.39
N ASN A 177 -12.72 -6.25 -4.38
CA ASN A 177 -12.56 -4.80 -4.35
C ASN A 177 -13.90 -4.07 -4.24
N LYS A 178 -14.93 -4.52 -4.95
CA LYS A 178 -16.29 -3.95 -4.88
C LYS A 178 -16.93 -4.23 -3.53
N GLN A 179 -16.82 -5.46 -3.03
CA GLN A 179 -17.41 -5.90 -1.77
C GLN A 179 -16.84 -5.14 -0.56
N HIS A 180 -15.53 -4.89 -0.58
CA HIS A 180 -14.81 -4.23 0.51
C HIS A 180 -14.57 -2.74 0.27
N ARG A 181 -15.24 -2.15 -0.70
CA ARG A 181 -15.18 -0.72 -0.96
C ARG A 181 -15.79 0.05 0.21
N SER A 182 -14.98 0.31 1.22
CA SER A 182 -15.37 1.13 2.36
C SER A 182 -15.56 2.58 1.93
N LEU A 183 -16.56 3.27 2.53
CA LEU A 183 -16.68 4.73 2.43
C LEU A 183 -15.52 5.46 3.12
N ALA A 184 -14.80 4.77 4.01
CA ALA A 184 -13.58 5.25 4.62
C ALA A 184 -12.38 4.79 3.78
N ALA A 185 -11.67 5.73 3.15
CA ALA A 185 -10.43 5.42 2.47
C ALA A 185 -9.40 4.86 3.47
N PRO A 186 -8.63 3.82 3.08
CA PRO A 186 -7.52 3.35 3.90
C PRO A 186 -6.56 4.49 4.21
N ALA A 187 -6.05 4.56 5.43
CA ALA A 187 -5.02 5.54 5.76
C ALA A 187 -3.67 5.01 5.26
N GLU A 188 -3.11 5.66 4.25
CA GLU A 188 -1.72 5.45 3.80
C GLU A 188 -0.86 6.57 4.40
N LYS A 189 -0.02 6.24 5.37
CA LYS A 189 0.85 7.22 6.03
C LYS A 189 2.31 6.97 5.65
N PRO A 190 3.05 7.96 5.13
CA PRO A 190 4.49 7.85 4.97
C PRO A 190 5.14 7.63 6.35
N VAL A 191 5.93 6.58 6.49
CA VAL A 191 6.66 6.30 7.72
C VAL A 191 8.10 6.75 7.53
N ARG A 192 8.57 7.64 8.41
CA ARG A 192 10.00 7.90 8.53
C ARG A 192 10.60 6.77 9.36
N ILE A 193 11.20 5.80 8.70
CA ILE A 193 11.93 4.74 9.39
C ILE A 193 13.26 5.36 9.89
N ALA A 194 13.22 5.91 11.10
CA ALA A 194 14.42 6.35 11.81
C ALA A 194 15.00 5.13 12.52
N GLY A 195 15.88 4.40 11.86
CA GLY A 195 16.57 3.27 12.46
C GLY A 195 17.38 2.53 11.41
N LYS A 196 18.66 2.30 11.70
CA LYS A 196 19.45 1.32 10.93
C LYS A 196 18.84 -0.04 11.24
N PHE A 197 18.15 -0.64 10.26
CA PHE A 197 17.86 -2.06 10.33
C PHE A 197 19.20 -2.77 10.55
N ARG A 198 19.36 -3.43 11.70
CA ARG A 198 20.48 -4.33 11.91
C ARG A 198 20.30 -5.47 10.93
N ALA A 199 21.11 -5.48 9.88
CA ALA A 199 21.23 -6.67 9.04
C ALA A 199 21.53 -7.87 9.96
N PRO A 200 20.91 -9.03 9.74
CA PRO A 200 21.33 -10.26 10.42
C PRO A 200 22.82 -10.47 10.14
N SER A 201 23.52 -10.93 11.19
CA SER A 201 24.97 -11.05 11.25
C SER A 201 25.59 -11.71 10.01
N LYS A 202 26.71 -11.10 9.60
CA LYS A 202 27.75 -11.52 8.65
C LYS A 202 27.76 -13.03 8.32
N THR A 203 27.10 -13.40 7.23
CA THR A 203 27.51 -14.45 6.27
C THR A 203 26.55 -14.35 5.07
N ASP A 204 27.04 -13.79 3.97
CA ASP A 204 26.41 -13.45 2.69
C ASP A 204 26.07 -11.97 2.57
N SER A 205 27.11 -11.20 2.25
CA SER A 205 27.00 -9.75 2.14
C SER A 205 26.68 -9.26 0.71
N ALA A 206 25.57 -9.70 0.14
CA ALA A 206 24.87 -8.85 -0.79
C ALA A 206 23.93 -7.97 0.06
N ALA A 207 24.22 -6.68 0.17
CA ALA A 207 23.36 -5.76 0.94
C ALA A 207 21.93 -5.89 0.41
N LEU A 208 20.98 -6.20 1.29
CA LEU A 208 19.55 -6.21 0.92
C LEU A 208 19.21 -4.85 0.30
N PRO A 209 18.47 -4.84 -0.81
CA PRO A 209 18.08 -3.58 -1.44
C PRO A 209 17.27 -2.75 -0.46
N ASP A 210 17.74 -1.54 -0.17
CA ASP A 210 17.10 -0.67 0.80
C ASP A 210 15.93 0.08 0.13
N ILE A 211 14.77 -0.57 0.05
CA ILE A 211 13.50 0.02 -0.38
C ILE A 211 12.60 0.37 0.81
N THR A 212 13.04 0.12 2.03
CA THR A 212 12.29 0.42 3.25
C THR A 212 12.01 1.92 3.46
N PRO A 213 12.86 2.86 2.99
CA PRO A 213 12.54 4.29 3.06
C PRO A 213 11.28 4.69 2.29
N PHE A 214 10.83 3.86 1.34
CA PHE A 214 9.59 4.09 0.57
C PHE A 214 8.35 3.50 1.24
N ALA A 215 8.52 2.79 2.37
CA ALA A 215 7.42 2.11 3.03
C ALA A 215 6.37 3.10 3.54
N LYS A 216 5.13 2.75 3.29
CA LYS A 216 3.95 3.43 3.84
C LYS A 216 3.31 2.50 4.86
N GLU A 217 2.89 3.06 5.99
CA GLU A 217 2.01 2.35 6.91
C GLU A 217 0.61 2.35 6.34
N ILE A 218 0.05 1.17 6.21
CA ILE A 218 -1.31 0.94 5.75
C ILE A 218 -2.14 0.48 6.93
N VAL A 219 -3.21 1.23 7.20
CA VAL A 219 -4.20 0.86 8.21
C VAL A 219 -5.55 0.79 7.53
N ALA A 220 -6.17 -0.39 7.56
CA ALA A 220 -7.44 -0.65 6.88
C ALA A 220 -8.34 -1.55 7.74
N GLN A 221 -9.62 -1.63 7.40
CA GLN A 221 -10.59 -2.48 8.07
C GLN A 221 -10.88 -3.72 7.22
N GLY A 222 -10.45 -4.89 7.70
CA GLY A 222 -10.76 -6.20 7.13
C GLY A 222 -10.09 -6.54 5.81
N PHE A 223 -9.96 -5.57 4.90
CA PHE A 223 -9.43 -5.77 3.57
C PHE A 223 -8.74 -4.52 3.03
N TYR A 224 -7.67 -4.72 2.27
CA TYR A 224 -6.98 -3.69 1.49
C TYR A 224 -6.54 -4.25 0.15
N SER A 225 -6.60 -3.45 -0.89
CA SER A 225 -6.02 -3.80 -2.18
C SER A 225 -5.39 -2.59 -2.85
N LYS A 226 -4.34 -2.85 -3.63
CA LYS A 226 -3.69 -1.85 -4.47
C LYS A 226 -3.22 -2.49 -5.77
N THR A 227 -3.47 -1.81 -6.88
CA THR A 227 -2.98 -2.22 -8.20
C THR A 227 -1.90 -1.26 -8.64
N PHE A 228 -0.76 -1.81 -9.02
CA PHE A 228 0.32 -1.08 -9.68
C PHE A 228 0.31 -1.45 -11.16
N THR A 229 0.33 -0.44 -12.01
CA THR A 229 0.43 -0.60 -13.46
C THR A 229 1.77 -0.05 -13.90
N ILE A 230 2.54 -0.86 -14.60
CA ILE A 230 3.85 -0.49 -15.11
C ILE A 230 3.79 -0.53 -16.62
N GLU A 231 4.17 0.57 -17.24
CA GLU A 231 4.40 0.62 -18.69
C GLU A 231 5.81 0.14 -18.97
N HIS A 232 5.92 -1.07 -19.49
CA HIS A 232 7.18 -1.71 -19.84
C HIS A 232 7.51 -1.42 -21.32
N ARG A 233 8.66 -0.81 -21.57
CA ARG A 233 9.18 -0.36 -22.88
C ARG A 233 10.50 -0.98 -23.27
#